data_6fad8501b200bc4c958eee110c82de72
#
_entry.id   6fad8501b200bc4c958eee110c82de72
#
_cell.length_a   1.000
_cell.length_b   1.000
_cell.length_c   1.000
_cell.angle_alpha   90.00
_cell.angle_beta   90.00
_cell.angle_gamma   90.00
#
_symmetry.space_group_name_H-M   'P 1'
#
loop_
_entity.id
_entity.type
_entity.pdbx_description
1 polymer ?
#
loop_
_entity_poly.entity_id
_entity_poly.type
_entity_poly.pdbx_seq_one_letter_code
_entity_poly.pdbx_strand_id
1 'polypeptide(L)'
;MVRDLLSAAVHAGQVIVAECADGTLAGVSLWLRPADDGKRPGLSTRPPAAAAVVDGLVAHRLALVADLVAAHRPAEPHLYLASIGVRGELRGRGVGGVLLAEGLRLADAERLPIHLEASTERSRLLYLRHGFRDRGRPLPLPDGGPVLRPMRRPAPSARA
;
A
#
# COMPACT_ATOMS: atom_id res chain seq x y z
N MET A 1 3.75 -17.65 13.93
CA MET A 1 2.99 -16.59 14.61
C MET A 1 3.85 -15.33 14.55
N VAL A 2 3.30 -14.22 14.09
CA VAL A 2 4.01 -12.93 14.06
C VAL A 2 4.20 -12.49 15.50
N ARG A 3 5.44 -12.15 15.87
CA ARG A 3 5.82 -11.77 17.23
C ARG A 3 5.90 -10.27 17.41
N ASP A 4 6.51 -9.58 16.45
CA ASP A 4 6.79 -8.17 16.56
C ASP A 4 6.38 -7.41 15.29
N LEU A 5 5.85 -6.20 15.49
CA LEU A 5 5.63 -5.21 14.45
C LEU A 5 6.58 -4.06 14.71
N LEU A 6 7.51 -3.86 13.80
CA LEU A 6 8.40 -2.72 13.80
C LEU A 6 7.91 -1.68 12.81
N SER A 7 7.84 -0.44 13.23
CA SER A 7 7.43 0.67 12.39
C SER A 7 8.52 1.72 12.35
N ALA A 8 8.94 2.08 11.15
CA ALA A 8 9.96 3.09 10.91
C ALA A 8 9.43 4.15 9.96
N ALA A 9 9.62 5.42 10.33
CA ALA A 9 9.34 6.53 9.44
C ALA A 9 10.42 6.62 8.35
N VAL A 10 10.00 6.76 7.10
CA VAL A 10 10.87 7.08 5.96
C VAL A 10 10.41 8.42 5.36
N HIS A 11 11.25 9.08 4.58
CA HIS A 11 11.07 10.48 4.11
C HIS A 11 9.66 10.87 3.61
N ALA A 12 8.88 9.92 3.09
CA ALA A 12 7.55 10.19 2.54
C ALA A 12 6.46 9.30 3.15
N GLY A 13 6.75 8.55 4.23
CA GLY A 13 5.78 7.59 4.73
C GLY A 13 6.27 6.75 5.89
N GLN A 14 5.73 5.55 5.98
CA GLN A 14 6.01 4.60 7.05
C GLN A 14 6.13 3.20 6.50
N VAL A 15 7.17 2.49 6.93
CA VAL A 15 7.35 1.06 6.69
C VAL A 15 6.94 0.30 7.95
N ILE A 16 6.06 -0.67 7.81
CA ILE A 16 5.68 -1.59 8.87
C ILE A 16 6.22 -2.96 8.50
N VAL A 17 6.97 -3.57 9.39
CA VAL A 17 7.59 -4.88 9.23
C VAL A 17 6.97 -5.85 10.24
N ALA A 18 6.64 -7.04 9.77
CA ALA A 18 6.18 -8.13 10.62
C ALA A 18 7.26 -9.22 10.68
N GLU A 19 7.60 -9.66 11.88
CA GLU A 19 8.60 -10.69 12.12
C GLU A 19 8.00 -11.93 12.79
N CYS A 20 8.57 -13.08 12.51
CA CYS A 20 8.29 -14.32 13.20
C CYS A 20 9.00 -14.36 14.58
N ALA A 21 8.64 -15.33 15.42
CA ALA A 21 9.25 -15.48 16.74
C ALA A 21 10.78 -15.77 16.72
N ASP A 22 11.29 -16.24 15.60
CA ASP A 22 12.72 -16.49 15.35
C ASP A 22 13.46 -15.29 14.75
N GLY A 23 12.81 -14.13 14.66
CA GLY A 23 13.37 -12.92 14.03
C GLY A 23 13.32 -12.92 12.50
N THR A 24 12.75 -13.94 11.89
CA THR A 24 12.64 -13.99 10.41
C THR A 24 11.58 -13.02 9.91
N LEU A 25 11.90 -12.25 8.87
CA LEU A 25 10.97 -11.36 8.20
C LEU A 25 9.77 -12.13 7.67
N ALA A 26 8.57 -11.81 8.13
CA ALA A 26 7.31 -12.41 7.70
C ALA A 26 6.63 -11.62 6.57
N GLY A 27 6.72 -10.30 6.63
CA GLY A 27 6.11 -9.43 5.65
C GLY A 27 6.40 -7.95 5.92
N VAL A 28 6.02 -7.11 4.95
CA VAL A 28 6.24 -5.67 5.00
C VAL A 28 5.08 -4.92 4.35
N SER A 29 4.78 -3.73 4.84
CA SER A 29 3.89 -2.79 4.15
C SER A 29 4.50 -1.39 4.14
N LEU A 30 4.27 -0.66 3.04
CA LEU A 30 4.71 0.71 2.82
C LEU A 30 3.49 1.63 2.73
N TRP A 31 3.45 2.61 3.61
CA TRP A 31 2.39 3.59 3.72
C TRP A 31 2.95 4.98 3.42
N LEU A 32 2.34 5.70 2.50
CA LEU A 32 2.74 7.05 2.13
C LEU A 32 1.73 8.05 2.71
N ARG A 33 2.25 9.11 3.32
CA ARG A 33 1.45 10.22 3.86
C ARG A 33 1.16 11.25 2.78
N PRO A 34 0.07 12.03 2.90
CA PRO A 34 -0.09 13.22 2.08
C PRO A 34 1.11 14.14 2.34
N ALA A 35 1.62 14.79 1.30
CA ALA A 35 2.65 15.80 1.47
C ALA A 35 2.08 17.06 2.13
N ASP A 36 2.84 17.65 3.04
CA ASP A 36 2.41 18.86 3.79
C ASP A 36 2.16 20.07 2.88
N ASP A 37 2.74 20.07 1.68
CA ASP A 37 2.63 21.14 0.68
C ASP A 37 1.50 20.93 -0.34
N GLY A 38 0.64 19.93 -0.12
CA GLY A 38 -0.40 19.55 -1.06
C GLY A 38 0.13 18.90 -2.35
N LYS A 39 1.45 18.77 -2.50
CA LYS A 39 2.05 17.98 -3.55
C LYS A 39 1.85 16.50 -3.23
N ARG A 40 1.33 15.78 -4.21
CA ARG A 40 1.15 14.33 -4.09
C ARG A 40 2.50 13.69 -3.78
N PRO A 41 2.64 12.85 -2.75
CA PRO A 41 3.85 12.07 -2.60
C PRO A 41 3.96 11.20 -3.86
N GLY A 42 4.75 11.67 -4.81
CA GLY A 42 5.15 10.86 -5.95
C GLY A 42 5.96 9.71 -5.36
N LEU A 43 5.60 8.47 -5.65
CA LEU A 43 6.65 7.49 -5.76
C LEU A 43 7.64 8.13 -6.73
N SER A 44 8.79 8.57 -6.21
CA SER A 44 9.84 9.09 -7.07
C SER A 44 10.05 8.04 -8.15
N THR A 45 9.75 8.39 -9.39
CA THR A 45 9.99 7.53 -10.55
C THR A 45 11.49 7.28 -10.76
N ARG A 46 12.32 7.96 -9.96
CA ARG A 46 13.73 7.67 -9.88
C ARG A 46 13.93 6.52 -8.86
N PRO A 47 14.20 5.32 -9.33
CA PRO A 47 14.52 4.22 -8.45
C PRO A 47 15.73 4.59 -7.58
N PRO A 48 15.76 4.20 -6.29
CA PRO A 48 16.97 4.33 -5.48
C PRO A 48 18.15 3.67 -6.21
N ALA A 49 19.37 4.11 -5.94
CA ALA A 49 20.57 3.63 -6.65
C ALA A 49 20.71 2.08 -6.70
N ALA A 50 20.05 1.35 -5.79
CA ALA A 50 19.91 -0.11 -5.84
C ALA A 50 19.07 -0.63 -7.03
N ALA A 51 18.29 0.22 -7.70
CA ALA A 51 17.50 -0.15 -8.87
C ALA A 51 18.27 -0.01 -10.21
N ALA A 52 19.53 0.31 -10.16
CA ALA A 52 20.40 0.28 -11.35
C ALA A 52 20.57 -1.14 -11.96
N VAL A 53 20.03 -2.16 -11.30
CA VAL A 53 20.02 -3.57 -11.74
C VAL A 53 18.65 -3.96 -12.36
N VAL A 54 17.67 -3.05 -12.34
CA VAL A 54 16.34 -3.35 -12.92
C VAL A 54 16.43 -3.15 -14.44
N ASP A 55 16.17 -4.22 -15.18
CA ASP A 55 16.04 -4.19 -16.64
C ASP A 55 15.20 -2.98 -17.07
N GLY A 56 15.62 -2.26 -18.11
CA GLY A 56 14.93 -1.07 -18.62
C GLY A 56 13.45 -1.31 -18.93
N LEU A 57 13.07 -2.52 -19.34
CA LEU A 57 11.68 -2.92 -19.54
C LEU A 57 10.86 -2.92 -18.24
N VAL A 58 11.44 -3.42 -17.14
CA VAL A 58 10.79 -3.43 -15.82
C VAL A 58 10.65 -2.01 -15.29
N ALA A 59 11.70 -1.19 -15.43
CA ALA A 59 11.64 0.23 -15.04
C ALA A 59 10.55 0.99 -15.80
N HIS A 60 10.44 0.76 -17.11
CA HIS A 60 9.38 1.34 -17.95
C HIS A 60 7.99 0.92 -17.47
N ARG A 61 7.77 -0.37 -17.24
CA ARG A 61 6.48 -0.89 -16.74
C ARG A 61 6.11 -0.31 -15.38
N LEU A 62 7.06 -0.20 -14.47
CA LEU A 62 6.84 0.42 -13.15
C LEU A 62 6.46 1.90 -13.29
N ALA A 63 7.09 2.64 -14.21
CA ALA A 63 6.73 4.03 -14.49
C ALA A 63 5.30 4.14 -15.02
N LEU A 64 4.89 3.31 -15.98
CA LEU A 64 3.52 3.28 -16.50
C LEU A 64 2.48 3.01 -15.40
N VAL A 65 2.77 2.06 -14.50
CA VAL A 65 1.90 1.79 -13.35
C VAL A 65 1.81 2.99 -12.42
N ALA A 66 2.96 3.61 -12.13
CA ALA A 66 3.01 4.79 -11.25
C ALA A 66 2.21 5.96 -11.82
N ASP A 67 2.36 6.24 -13.11
CA ASP A 67 1.63 7.32 -13.80
C ASP A 67 0.11 7.05 -13.82
N LEU A 68 -0.28 5.81 -14.15
CA LEU A 68 -1.68 5.41 -14.16
C LEU A 68 -2.32 5.55 -12.77
N VAL A 69 -1.65 5.07 -11.74
CA VAL A 69 -2.10 5.18 -10.36
C VAL A 69 -2.17 6.64 -9.92
N ALA A 70 -1.14 7.44 -10.23
CA ALA A 70 -1.10 8.86 -9.88
C ALA A 70 -2.26 9.66 -10.51
N ALA A 71 -2.61 9.35 -11.75
CA ALA A 71 -3.73 9.99 -12.46
C ALA A 71 -5.11 9.70 -11.82
N HIS A 72 -5.24 8.60 -11.10
CA HIS A 72 -6.51 8.14 -10.51
C HIS A 72 -6.58 8.31 -8.98
N ARG A 73 -5.52 8.83 -8.35
CA ARG A 73 -5.52 9.10 -6.91
C ARG A 73 -6.53 10.18 -6.53
N PRO A 74 -7.19 10.05 -5.36
CA PRO A 74 -8.01 11.12 -4.81
C PRO A 74 -7.21 12.42 -4.62
N ALA A 75 -7.86 13.56 -4.85
CA ALA A 75 -7.26 14.87 -4.57
C ALA A 75 -7.25 15.20 -3.06
N GLU A 76 -8.18 14.62 -2.30
CA GLU A 76 -8.28 14.80 -0.86
C GLU A 76 -7.09 14.17 -0.10
N PRO A 77 -6.63 14.77 1.01
CA PRO A 77 -5.61 14.16 1.86
C PRO A 77 -5.99 12.75 2.30
N HIS A 78 -5.10 11.78 2.13
CA HIS A 78 -5.32 10.38 2.47
C HIS A 78 -4.00 9.67 2.77
N LEU A 79 -4.04 8.66 3.61
CA LEU A 79 -2.94 7.71 3.72
C LEU A 79 -3.02 6.73 2.54
N TYR A 80 -1.90 6.47 1.90
CA TYR A 80 -1.84 5.58 0.74
C TYR A 80 -1.05 4.32 1.05
N LEU A 81 -1.69 3.14 0.94
CA LEU A 81 -1.00 1.86 1.02
C LEU A 81 -0.36 1.58 -0.36
N ALA A 82 0.93 1.90 -0.47
CA ALA A 82 1.67 1.76 -1.71
C ALA A 82 2.06 0.30 -2.01
N SER A 83 2.35 -0.47 -0.97
CA SER A 83 2.73 -1.88 -1.12
C SER A 83 2.45 -2.65 0.16
N ILE A 84 2.09 -3.93 0.00
CA ILE A 84 2.04 -4.92 1.07
C ILE A 84 2.49 -6.26 0.52
N GLY A 85 3.46 -6.87 1.19
CA GLY A 85 4.02 -8.15 0.80
C GLY A 85 4.15 -9.09 2.00
N VAL A 86 3.87 -10.37 1.75
CA VAL A 86 4.04 -11.46 2.72
C VAL A 86 4.83 -12.57 2.07
N ARG A 87 5.81 -13.11 2.78
CA ARG A 87 6.61 -14.26 2.31
C ARG A 87 5.70 -15.39 1.86
N GLY A 88 6.07 -16.05 0.76
CA GLY A 88 5.25 -17.06 0.10
C GLY A 88 4.73 -18.13 1.04
N GLU A 89 5.61 -18.70 1.85
CA GLU A 89 5.35 -19.78 2.81
C GLU A 89 4.48 -19.34 4.01
N LEU A 90 4.35 -18.03 4.24
CA LEU A 90 3.55 -17.46 5.33
C LEU A 90 2.20 -16.89 4.84
N ARG A 91 1.92 -16.99 3.55
CA ARG A 91 0.62 -16.57 3.00
C ARG A 91 -0.51 -17.43 3.56
N GLY A 92 -1.66 -16.81 3.79
CA GLY A 92 -2.82 -17.46 4.38
C GLY A 92 -2.77 -17.63 5.90
N ARG A 93 -1.68 -17.19 6.57
CA ARG A 93 -1.51 -17.29 8.03
C ARG A 93 -1.82 -15.97 8.77
N GLY A 94 -2.53 -15.04 8.13
CA GLY A 94 -2.97 -13.80 8.78
C GLY A 94 -1.96 -12.65 8.76
N VAL A 95 -0.71 -12.86 8.32
CA VAL A 95 0.35 -11.82 8.35
C VAL A 95 -0.08 -10.53 7.63
N GLY A 96 -0.69 -10.64 6.45
CA GLY A 96 -1.19 -9.47 5.72
C GLY A 96 -2.26 -8.70 6.48
N GLY A 97 -3.12 -9.41 7.22
CA GLY A 97 -4.13 -8.78 8.09
C GLY A 97 -3.50 -8.00 9.25
N VAL A 98 -2.44 -8.54 9.85
CA VAL A 98 -1.72 -7.88 10.95
C VAL A 98 -1.02 -6.61 10.46
N LEU A 99 -0.31 -6.68 9.32
CA LEU A 99 0.33 -5.52 8.70
C LEU A 99 -0.70 -4.43 8.35
N LEU A 100 -1.83 -4.84 7.79
CA LEU A 100 -2.91 -3.94 7.43
C LEU A 100 -3.51 -3.29 8.68
N ALA A 101 -3.79 -4.06 9.73
CA ALA A 101 -4.38 -3.57 10.97
C ALA A 101 -3.53 -2.46 11.62
N GLU A 102 -2.20 -2.58 11.59
CA GLU A 102 -1.32 -1.56 12.14
C GLU A 102 -1.39 -0.26 11.32
N GLY A 103 -1.37 -0.34 9.98
CA GLY A 103 -1.55 0.84 9.14
C GLY A 103 -2.92 1.50 9.32
N LEU A 104 -3.97 0.70 9.52
CA LEU A 104 -5.30 1.21 9.83
C LEU A 104 -5.32 1.98 11.16
N ARG A 105 -4.64 1.44 12.19
CA ARG A 105 -4.54 2.10 13.50
C ARG A 105 -3.88 3.48 13.38
N LEU A 106 -2.84 3.60 12.55
CA LEU A 106 -2.17 4.87 12.30
C LEU A 106 -3.09 5.87 11.58
N ALA A 107 -3.76 5.42 10.52
CA ALA A 107 -4.71 6.26 9.79
C ALA A 107 -5.87 6.73 10.67
N ASP A 108 -6.39 5.85 11.53
CA ASP A 108 -7.48 6.16 12.45
C ASP A 108 -7.07 7.18 13.50
N ALA A 109 -5.82 7.11 14.01
CA ALA A 109 -5.26 8.08 14.93
C ALA A 109 -5.15 9.49 14.31
N GLU A 110 -4.86 9.56 13.03
CA GLU A 110 -4.75 10.82 12.25
C GLU A 110 -6.08 11.22 11.59
N ARG A 111 -7.12 10.42 11.74
CA ARG A 111 -8.44 10.60 11.10
C ARG A 111 -8.33 10.77 9.57
N LEU A 112 -7.41 10.06 8.96
CA LEU A 112 -7.22 10.06 7.52
C LEU A 112 -8.00 8.92 6.85
N PRO A 113 -8.65 9.17 5.72
CA PRO A 113 -9.12 8.10 4.84
C PRO A 113 -7.91 7.38 4.24
N ILE A 114 -8.11 6.14 3.81
CA ILE A 114 -7.05 5.34 3.18
C ILE A 114 -7.43 5.04 1.74
N HIS A 115 -6.45 5.12 0.86
CA HIS A 115 -6.56 4.72 -0.53
C HIS A 115 -5.52 3.64 -0.87
N LEU A 116 -5.86 2.73 -1.77
CA LEU A 116 -4.99 1.70 -2.32
C LEU A 116 -5.54 1.20 -3.66
N GLU A 117 -4.73 0.44 -4.41
CA GLU A 117 -5.17 -0.36 -5.55
C GLU A 117 -4.93 -1.85 -5.25
N ALA A 118 -6.02 -2.63 -5.27
CA ALA A 118 -5.92 -4.07 -5.19
C ALA A 118 -5.49 -4.66 -6.53
N SER A 119 -4.39 -5.40 -6.56
CA SER A 119 -3.83 -6.02 -7.77
C SER A 119 -4.33 -7.46 -8.01
N THR A 120 -4.98 -8.06 -7.04
CA THR A 120 -5.56 -9.42 -7.14
C THR A 120 -6.89 -9.49 -6.40
N GLU A 121 -7.75 -10.43 -6.78
CA GLU A 121 -9.00 -10.66 -6.06
C GLU A 121 -8.75 -11.10 -4.62
N ARG A 122 -7.70 -11.88 -4.37
CA ARG A 122 -7.32 -12.27 -3.01
C ARG A 122 -7.00 -11.06 -2.12
N SER A 123 -6.23 -10.11 -2.61
CA SER A 123 -5.92 -8.88 -1.87
C SER A 123 -7.17 -8.00 -1.71
N ARG A 124 -8.00 -7.90 -2.75
CA ARG A 124 -9.28 -7.18 -2.68
C ARG A 124 -10.18 -7.73 -1.56
N LEU A 125 -10.35 -9.05 -1.47
CA LEU A 125 -11.13 -9.71 -0.41
C LEU A 125 -10.54 -9.44 0.99
N LEU A 126 -9.22 -9.35 1.12
CA LEU A 126 -8.58 -8.94 2.38
C LEU A 126 -9.00 -7.50 2.73
N TYR A 127 -8.90 -6.57 1.80
CA TYR A 127 -9.24 -5.16 2.05
C TYR A 127 -10.73 -4.96 2.34
N LEU A 128 -11.62 -5.66 1.65
CA LEU A 128 -13.06 -5.62 1.95
C LEU A 128 -13.36 -5.99 3.40
N ARG A 129 -12.71 -7.04 3.95
CA ARG A 129 -12.87 -7.44 5.36
C ARG A 129 -12.38 -6.39 6.35
N HIS A 130 -11.53 -5.46 5.91
CA HIS A 130 -10.99 -4.37 6.72
C HIS A 130 -11.69 -3.02 6.46
N GLY A 131 -12.87 -3.04 5.87
CA GLY A 131 -13.71 -1.85 5.69
C GLY A 131 -13.41 -1.02 4.45
N PHE A 132 -12.56 -1.51 3.55
CA PHE A 132 -12.39 -0.88 2.25
C PHE A 132 -13.59 -1.19 1.34
N ARG A 133 -13.83 -0.31 0.39
CA ARG A 133 -14.82 -0.46 -0.67
C ARG A 133 -14.21 -0.10 -2.01
N ASP A 134 -14.65 -0.75 -3.07
CA ASP A 134 -14.24 -0.37 -4.43
C ASP A 134 -14.60 1.09 -4.69
N ARG A 135 -13.72 1.79 -5.40
CA ARG A 135 -13.89 3.18 -5.78
C ARG A 135 -13.54 3.41 -7.25
N GLY A 136 -14.50 3.89 -8.01
CA GLY A 136 -14.31 4.16 -9.43
C GLY A 136 -14.23 2.91 -10.30
N ARG A 137 -13.66 3.07 -11.47
CA ARG A 137 -13.51 1.98 -12.45
C ARG A 137 -12.22 1.21 -12.22
N PRO A 138 -12.19 -0.11 -12.50
CA PRO A 138 -10.95 -0.86 -12.57
C PRO A 138 -9.99 -0.25 -13.60
N LEU A 139 -8.69 -0.31 -13.30
CA LEU A 139 -7.62 0.25 -14.13
C LEU A 139 -6.86 -0.90 -14.79
N PRO A 140 -7.13 -1.23 -16.04
CA PRO A 140 -6.36 -2.24 -16.77
C PRO A 140 -4.95 -1.71 -17.02
N LEU A 141 -3.94 -2.52 -16.71
CA LEU A 141 -2.57 -2.22 -17.07
C LEU A 141 -2.32 -2.54 -18.55
N PRO A 142 -1.42 -1.81 -19.23
CA PRO A 142 -1.06 -2.07 -20.63
C PRO A 142 -0.56 -3.50 -20.84
N ASP A 143 -0.52 -3.91 -22.11
CA ASP A 143 0.06 -5.18 -22.57
C ASP A 143 -0.53 -6.44 -21.91
N GLY A 144 -1.83 -6.43 -21.62
CA GLY A 144 -2.50 -7.56 -20.98
C GLY A 144 -2.11 -7.76 -19.51
N GLY A 145 -1.58 -6.73 -18.89
CA GLY A 145 -1.24 -6.74 -17.46
C GLY A 145 -2.47 -6.91 -16.54
N PRO A 146 -2.24 -7.06 -15.24
CA PRO A 146 -3.33 -7.18 -14.28
C PRO A 146 -4.21 -5.95 -14.24
N VAL A 147 -5.45 -6.12 -13.77
CA VAL A 147 -6.39 -5.02 -13.56
C VAL A 147 -6.27 -4.57 -12.11
N LEU A 148 -5.86 -3.32 -11.90
CA LEU A 148 -5.86 -2.70 -10.58
C LEU A 148 -7.27 -2.23 -10.22
N ARG A 149 -7.67 -2.45 -8.97
CA ARG A 149 -8.97 -2.02 -8.45
C ARG A 149 -8.76 -0.98 -7.37
N PRO A 150 -9.03 0.31 -7.66
CA PRO A 150 -8.97 1.34 -6.65
C PRO A 150 -9.96 1.06 -5.53
N MET A 151 -9.51 1.17 -4.29
CA MET A 151 -10.32 0.96 -3.11
C MET A 151 -10.09 2.07 -2.10
N ARG A 152 -11.11 2.37 -1.30
CA ARG A 152 -11.04 3.38 -0.25
C ARG A 152 -11.65 2.86 1.05
N ARG A 153 -11.02 3.21 2.17
CA ARG A 153 -11.60 3.14 3.49
C ARG A 153 -11.83 4.58 4.01
N PRO A 154 -13.05 4.95 4.43
CA PRO A 154 -13.29 6.27 4.99
C PRO A 154 -12.55 6.46 6.31
N ALA A 155 -12.27 7.69 6.67
CA ALA A 155 -11.81 8.03 8.02
C ALA A 155 -12.88 7.62 9.05
N PRO A 156 -12.48 7.30 10.29
CA PRO A 156 -13.46 7.05 11.35
C PRO A 156 -14.30 8.30 11.58
N SER A 157 -15.61 8.08 11.74
CA SER A 157 -16.53 9.17 12.09
C SER A 157 -16.10 9.80 13.41
N ALA A 158 -16.21 11.11 13.53
CA ALA A 158 -16.11 11.76 14.82
C ALA A 158 -17.21 11.12 15.71
N ARG A 159 -16.82 10.55 16.86
CA ARG A 159 -17.82 10.18 17.85
C ARG A 159 -18.50 11.47 18.30
N ALA A 160 -19.81 11.53 18.08
CA ALA A 160 -20.66 12.53 18.69
C ALA A 160 -20.60 12.40 20.22
#